data_e10d19c159a96de5b6c42c80c5bdbfc0
#
_entry.id   e10d19c159a96de5b6c42c80c5bdbfc0
#
_cell.length_a   1.000
_cell.length_b   1.000
_cell.length_c   1.000
_cell.angle_alpha   90.00
_cell.angle_beta   90.00
_cell.angle_gamma   90.00
#
_symmetry.space_group_name_H-M   'P 1'
#
loop_
_entity.id
_entity.type
_entity.pdbx_description
1 polymer ?
#
loop_
_entity_poly.entity_id
_entity_poly.type
_entity_poly.pdbx_seq_one_letter_code
_entity_poly.pdbx_strand_id
1 'polypeptide(L)'
;MNLRNIFFLAFSFLLFMFACEDKVDPHYEILFEPTELQFGKVEANQIISQKVRIKNTDNSTGAFTGEINIMDSPKFTMDFNGVLTLQKNESKEIYITFRPSSVESYTAKLTVSNEESFAEMYINGEGVSPVSFTCSPNVLEFGMVEEGGYKDMDLSVTNNADSGFDLEIDFSVSSSEFSFVDGVTSHIIQPGKSQVIPMRYSPTTTSVTKQLIINHNSSVKTNPMKVTLSGIMDKTTDIISAISDGWDAFENSDYSGSSSQFQIAVNFANTHEFYDSLNAEATVGRGWASSFERNYYGGYYDFSTSLDKFNAAISDNTRLDALAGKAIAGRLVNEYGNSINAAIDLLSRKADYQFSHKTSVDYKDVRMSLIQSYYNTGMFTEAATQMDLLDPANAPHSTDPSLLLAAIQALSGSL
;
A
#
# COMPACT_ATOMS: atom_id res chain seq x y z
N MET A 1 -115.63 86.57 -13.64
CA MET A 1 -116.37 85.50 -14.34
C MET A 1 -115.32 84.45 -14.75
N ASN A 2 -115.52 83.27 -14.24
CA ASN A 2 -115.05 81.97 -14.74
C ASN A 2 -113.64 81.63 -14.80
N LEU A 3 -113.24 80.84 -13.93
CA LEU A 3 -113.26 79.36 -13.85
C LEU A 3 -112.18 78.66 -14.66
N ARG A 4 -111.42 77.89 -13.89
CA ARG A 4 -110.86 76.56 -14.24
C ARG A 4 -109.54 76.56 -15.02
N ASN A 5 -108.54 75.90 -14.67
CA ASN A 5 -108.42 74.56 -14.06
C ASN A 5 -107.05 74.38 -13.39
N ILE A 6 -107.04 73.64 -12.33
CA ILE A 6 -105.91 73.09 -11.64
C ILE A 6 -105.37 71.93 -12.45
N PHE A 7 -104.08 71.92 -12.72
CA PHE A 7 -103.40 70.69 -13.12
C PHE A 7 -102.18 70.49 -12.20
N PHE A 8 -102.31 69.49 -11.36
CA PHE A 8 -101.22 68.98 -10.56
C PHE A 8 -100.26 68.24 -11.46
N LEU A 9 -98.97 68.65 -11.56
CA LEU A 9 -97.88 67.86 -12.06
C LEU A 9 -97.03 67.41 -10.83
N ALA A 10 -97.22 66.13 -10.48
CA ALA A 10 -96.34 65.45 -9.52
C ALA A 10 -94.98 65.16 -10.24
N PHE A 11 -93.96 65.90 -9.84
CA PHE A 11 -92.61 65.63 -10.29
C PHE A 11 -92.04 64.59 -9.35
N SER A 12 -92.02 63.30 -9.87
CA SER A 12 -91.38 62.18 -9.21
C SER A 12 -89.88 62.40 -9.30
N PHE A 13 -89.24 62.76 -8.18
CA PHE A 13 -87.78 62.84 -8.06
C PHE A 13 -87.22 61.42 -7.81
N LEU A 14 -86.80 60.75 -8.89
CA LEU A 14 -86.15 59.45 -8.85
C LEU A 14 -84.75 59.69 -8.39
N LEU A 15 -84.47 59.45 -7.06
CA LEU A 15 -83.10 59.41 -6.50
C LEU A 15 -82.39 58.18 -7.03
N PHE A 16 -81.56 58.35 -8.05
CA PHE A 16 -80.53 57.36 -8.35
C PHE A 16 -79.50 57.41 -7.25
N MET A 17 -79.57 56.48 -6.30
CA MET A 17 -78.43 56.18 -5.42
C MET A 17 -77.40 55.48 -6.31
N PHE A 18 -76.38 56.20 -6.78
CA PHE A 18 -75.09 55.59 -7.15
C PHE A 18 -74.48 55.05 -5.86
N ALA A 19 -74.63 53.72 -5.66
CA ALA A 19 -73.75 53.03 -4.74
C ALA A 19 -72.33 53.16 -5.31
N CYS A 20 -71.57 54.06 -4.77
CA CYS A 20 -70.12 54.01 -4.94
C CYS A 20 -69.67 52.75 -4.20
N GLU A 21 -69.54 51.65 -4.93
CA GLU A 21 -68.72 50.56 -4.40
C GLU A 21 -67.33 51.16 -4.23
N ASP A 22 -66.91 51.35 -2.99
CA ASP A 22 -65.53 51.61 -2.65
C ASP A 22 -64.73 50.42 -3.23
N LYS A 23 -64.11 50.62 -4.39
CA LYS A 23 -63.13 49.68 -4.90
C LYS A 23 -62.02 49.70 -3.90
N VAL A 24 -62.01 48.68 -3.05
CA VAL A 24 -60.79 48.39 -2.24
C VAL A 24 -59.68 48.09 -3.22
N ASP A 25 -58.69 48.96 -3.28
CA ASP A 25 -57.54 48.74 -4.12
C ASP A 25 -56.91 47.35 -3.77
N PRO A 26 -56.63 46.51 -4.77
CA PRO A 26 -56.08 45.21 -4.52
C PRO A 26 -54.77 45.34 -3.73
N HIS A 27 -54.69 44.68 -2.58
CA HIS A 27 -53.48 44.59 -1.75
C HIS A 27 -53.18 43.14 -1.53
N TYR A 28 -51.91 42.70 -1.86
CA TYR A 28 -51.46 41.34 -1.68
C TYR A 28 -50.20 41.34 -0.80
N GLU A 29 -50.24 40.59 0.30
CA GLU A 29 -49.12 40.33 1.14
C GLU A 29 -48.61 38.91 0.88
N ILE A 30 -47.47 38.82 0.17
CA ILE A 30 -46.80 37.57 -0.16
C ILE A 30 -45.59 37.38 0.79
N LEU A 31 -45.56 36.27 1.49
CA LEU A 31 -44.46 35.89 2.39
C LEU A 31 -43.71 34.67 1.87
N PHE A 32 -42.39 34.68 2.09
CA PHE A 32 -41.52 33.53 1.87
C PHE A 32 -41.13 32.91 3.22
N GLU A 33 -41.14 31.57 3.27
CA GLU A 33 -40.69 30.78 4.41
C GLU A 33 -39.67 29.73 3.92
N PRO A 34 -38.38 29.89 4.26
CA PRO A 34 -37.77 30.96 5.06
C PRO A 34 -37.75 32.31 4.34
N THR A 35 -37.48 33.40 5.07
CA THR A 35 -37.41 34.78 4.52
C THR A 35 -36.12 35.02 3.72
N GLU A 36 -35.12 34.15 3.87
CA GLU A 36 -33.86 34.13 3.16
C GLU A 36 -33.45 32.67 2.96
N LEU A 37 -32.88 32.32 1.79
CA LEU A 37 -32.44 30.97 1.50
C LEU A 37 -30.92 30.90 1.43
N GLN A 38 -30.29 30.15 2.36
CA GLN A 38 -28.86 29.97 2.47
C GLN A 38 -28.49 28.53 2.10
N PHE A 39 -27.79 28.35 0.99
CA PHE A 39 -27.27 27.04 0.57
C PHE A 39 -25.95 26.67 1.26
N GLY A 40 -25.25 27.65 1.84
CA GLY A 40 -23.93 27.45 2.40
C GLY A 40 -22.90 27.08 1.34
N LYS A 41 -21.88 26.33 1.75
CA LYS A 41 -20.82 25.83 0.86
C LYS A 41 -21.29 24.60 0.09
N VAL A 42 -21.05 24.59 -1.22
CA VAL A 42 -21.37 23.47 -2.13
C VAL A 42 -20.18 23.26 -3.05
N GLU A 43 -19.72 22.02 -3.21
CA GLU A 43 -18.64 21.74 -4.16
C GLU A 43 -19.03 22.16 -5.59
N ALA A 44 -18.09 22.75 -6.31
CA ALA A 44 -18.30 23.16 -7.69
C ALA A 44 -18.78 21.97 -8.55
N ASN A 45 -19.84 22.22 -9.33
CA ASN A 45 -20.57 21.25 -10.15
C ASN A 45 -21.47 20.26 -9.39
N GLN A 46 -21.47 20.24 -8.06
CA GLN A 46 -22.48 19.49 -7.29
C GLN A 46 -23.80 20.24 -7.26
N ILE A 47 -24.85 19.52 -6.88
CA ILE A 47 -26.22 20.02 -6.89
C ILE A 47 -26.84 19.82 -5.52
N ILE A 48 -27.44 20.90 -4.98
CA ILE A 48 -28.25 20.84 -3.76
C ILE A 48 -29.57 21.56 -3.98
N SER A 49 -30.65 21.06 -3.39
CA SER A 49 -31.98 21.69 -3.47
C SER A 49 -32.50 21.93 -2.08
N GLN A 50 -33.16 23.09 -1.91
CA GLN A 50 -33.84 23.45 -0.68
C GLN A 50 -35.27 23.92 -1.01
N LYS A 51 -36.13 23.73 -0.03
CA LYS A 51 -37.56 24.04 -0.15
C LYS A 51 -37.86 25.48 0.31
N VAL A 52 -38.70 26.15 -0.44
CA VAL A 52 -39.29 27.47 -0.10
C VAL A 52 -40.78 27.34 -0.16
N ARG A 53 -41.47 27.86 0.87
CA ARG A 53 -42.92 28.02 0.88
C ARG A 53 -43.27 29.48 0.57
N ILE A 54 -44.16 29.70 -0.39
CA ILE A 54 -44.67 31.01 -0.77
C ILE A 54 -46.12 31.06 -0.30
N LYS A 55 -46.47 32.04 0.50
CA LYS A 55 -47.81 32.18 1.11
C LYS A 55 -48.44 33.51 0.73
N ASN A 56 -49.69 33.48 0.25
CA ASN A 56 -50.57 34.63 0.18
C ASN A 56 -51.30 34.75 1.53
N THR A 57 -50.98 35.78 2.31
CA THR A 57 -51.46 35.86 3.70
C THR A 57 -52.96 36.19 3.81
N ASP A 58 -53.48 36.13 5.03
CA ASP A 58 -54.82 36.55 5.37
C ASP A 58 -55.02 38.07 5.38
N ASN A 59 -53.94 38.87 5.32
CA ASN A 59 -54.00 40.32 5.12
C ASN A 59 -54.28 40.72 3.67
N SER A 60 -54.14 39.80 2.73
CA SER A 60 -54.45 40.05 1.31
C SER A 60 -55.94 40.25 1.06
N THR A 61 -56.26 41.06 0.08
CA THR A 61 -57.65 41.35 -0.31
C THR A 61 -58.35 40.20 -1.02
N GLY A 62 -57.59 39.30 -1.64
CA GLY A 62 -58.14 38.17 -2.40
C GLY A 62 -57.09 37.21 -2.92
N ALA A 63 -57.40 36.47 -3.98
CA ALA A 63 -56.49 35.57 -4.66
C ALA A 63 -55.40 36.35 -5.41
N PHE A 64 -54.15 36.02 -5.16
CA PHE A 64 -53.00 36.55 -5.90
C PHE A 64 -52.77 35.72 -7.17
N THR A 65 -52.51 36.40 -8.27
CA THR A 65 -52.02 35.80 -9.52
C THR A 65 -50.88 36.65 -10.06
N GLY A 66 -49.73 36.07 -10.26
CA GLY A 66 -48.54 36.82 -10.69
C GLY A 66 -47.43 35.90 -11.19
N GLU A 67 -46.32 36.51 -11.62
CA GLU A 67 -45.14 35.80 -12.09
C GLU A 67 -44.20 35.50 -10.93
N ILE A 68 -43.50 34.36 -11.04
CA ILE A 68 -42.39 33.97 -10.14
C ILE A 68 -41.13 33.83 -10.96
N ASN A 69 -40.04 34.46 -10.53
CA ASN A 69 -38.79 34.45 -11.25
C ASN A 69 -37.58 34.38 -10.28
N ILE A 70 -36.49 33.74 -10.75
CA ILE A 70 -35.16 33.88 -10.12
C ILE A 70 -34.36 34.86 -10.97
N MET A 71 -33.86 35.92 -10.36
CA MET A 71 -33.07 36.97 -11.00
C MET A 71 -31.61 36.94 -10.52
N ASP A 72 -30.74 37.53 -11.30
CA ASP A 72 -29.35 37.86 -10.99
C ASP A 72 -28.32 36.69 -11.09
N SER A 73 -28.76 35.43 -11.09
CA SER A 73 -27.80 34.31 -11.26
C SER A 73 -28.46 33.06 -11.88
N PRO A 74 -27.91 32.55 -13.00
CA PRO A 74 -28.36 31.30 -13.63
C PRO A 74 -27.92 30.03 -12.89
N LYS A 75 -27.21 30.16 -11.78
CA LYS A 75 -26.76 29.01 -10.95
C LYS A 75 -27.84 28.53 -9.99
N PHE A 76 -28.89 29.34 -9.81
CA PHE A 76 -30.08 28.96 -9.10
C PHE A 76 -31.21 28.71 -10.10
N THR A 77 -31.90 27.59 -9.93
CA THR A 77 -33.06 27.23 -10.74
C THR A 77 -34.20 26.80 -9.80
N MET A 78 -35.45 26.81 -10.28
CA MET A 78 -36.59 26.31 -9.51
C MET A 78 -37.35 25.24 -10.32
N ASP A 79 -38.06 24.39 -9.62
CA ASP A 79 -38.90 23.32 -10.17
C ASP A 79 -40.28 23.78 -10.63
N PHE A 80 -40.54 25.06 -10.52
CA PHE A 80 -41.82 25.67 -10.90
C PHE A 80 -41.62 26.64 -12.08
N ASN A 81 -42.49 26.53 -13.07
CA ASN A 81 -42.54 27.43 -14.22
C ASN A 81 -44.00 27.90 -14.45
N GLY A 82 -44.17 29.17 -14.74
CA GLY A 82 -45.45 29.77 -15.12
C GLY A 82 -46.01 30.73 -14.09
N VAL A 83 -47.31 30.95 -14.18
CA VAL A 83 -48.02 31.89 -13.34
C VAL A 83 -48.40 31.26 -12.00
N LEU A 84 -47.99 31.90 -10.91
CA LEU A 84 -48.35 31.50 -9.56
C LEU A 84 -49.70 32.05 -9.19
N THR A 85 -50.68 31.18 -8.86
CA THR A 85 -51.98 31.57 -8.32
C THR A 85 -52.14 30.99 -6.92
N LEU A 86 -52.41 31.84 -5.93
CA LEU A 86 -52.64 31.48 -4.53
C LEU A 86 -53.93 32.12 -4.04
N GLN A 87 -54.88 31.33 -3.54
CA GLN A 87 -56.03 31.86 -2.83
C GLN A 87 -55.59 32.59 -1.55
N LYS A 88 -56.43 33.46 -1.02
CA LYS A 88 -56.20 34.08 0.29
C LYS A 88 -55.89 33.00 1.34
N ASN A 89 -54.79 33.16 2.08
CA ASN A 89 -54.27 32.24 3.07
C ASN A 89 -53.76 30.88 2.50
N GLU A 90 -53.62 30.76 1.18
CA GLU A 90 -53.02 29.59 0.52
C GLU A 90 -51.51 29.72 0.42
N SER A 91 -50.83 28.58 0.40
CA SER A 91 -49.40 28.51 0.18
C SER A 91 -49.00 27.45 -0.82
N LYS A 92 -47.88 27.65 -1.52
CA LYS A 92 -47.25 26.70 -2.42
C LYS A 92 -45.79 26.47 -2.02
N GLU A 93 -45.38 25.21 -2.02
CA GLU A 93 -43.99 24.81 -1.87
C GLU A 93 -43.34 24.63 -3.22
N ILE A 94 -42.12 25.15 -3.38
CA ILE A 94 -41.26 24.98 -4.54
C ILE A 94 -39.85 24.59 -4.07
N TYR A 95 -39.08 23.96 -4.94
CA TYR A 95 -37.66 23.65 -4.67
C TYR A 95 -36.79 24.58 -5.49
N ILE A 96 -35.84 25.24 -4.80
CA ILE A 96 -34.77 25.99 -5.42
C ILE A 96 -33.55 25.10 -5.43
N THR A 97 -32.89 24.99 -6.59
CA THR A 97 -31.72 24.17 -6.82
C THR A 97 -30.52 25.09 -7.07
N PHE A 98 -29.44 24.89 -6.35
CA PHE A 98 -28.16 25.57 -6.51
C PHE A 98 -27.12 24.64 -7.13
N ARG A 99 -26.44 25.11 -8.20
CA ARG A 99 -25.36 24.42 -8.89
C ARG A 99 -24.23 25.40 -9.19
N PRO A 100 -23.26 25.60 -8.28
CA PRO A 100 -22.10 26.44 -8.54
C PRO A 100 -21.23 25.82 -9.65
N SER A 101 -20.66 26.66 -10.52
CA SER A 101 -19.71 26.19 -11.56
C SER A 101 -18.26 26.54 -11.26
N SER A 102 -18.01 27.37 -10.28
CA SER A 102 -16.70 27.89 -9.86
C SER A 102 -16.65 28.14 -8.36
N VAL A 103 -15.45 28.38 -7.87
CA VAL A 103 -15.18 28.70 -6.46
C VAL A 103 -15.39 30.20 -6.26
N GLU A 104 -16.62 30.57 -5.92
CA GLU A 104 -17.03 31.97 -5.70
C GLU A 104 -18.38 32.03 -4.96
N SER A 105 -18.73 33.21 -4.46
CA SER A 105 -20.03 33.45 -3.85
C SER A 105 -21.06 33.80 -4.92
N TYR A 106 -22.26 33.26 -4.78
CA TYR A 106 -23.40 33.48 -5.66
C TYR A 106 -24.56 34.05 -4.87
N THR A 107 -25.20 35.07 -5.44
CA THR A 107 -26.39 35.68 -4.88
C THR A 107 -27.44 35.78 -5.99
N ALA A 108 -28.70 35.52 -5.65
CA ALA A 108 -29.84 35.67 -6.50
C ALA A 108 -31.03 36.23 -5.68
N LYS A 109 -32.09 36.59 -6.40
CA LYS A 109 -33.39 36.97 -5.82
C LYS A 109 -34.50 36.09 -6.38
N LEU A 110 -35.30 35.51 -5.49
CA LEU A 110 -36.58 34.96 -5.88
C LEU A 110 -37.60 36.10 -5.76
N THR A 111 -38.30 36.40 -6.85
CA THR A 111 -39.31 37.45 -6.93
C THR A 111 -40.68 36.85 -7.26
N VAL A 112 -41.70 37.40 -6.64
CA VAL A 112 -43.09 37.14 -6.95
C VAL A 112 -43.76 38.50 -7.18
N SER A 113 -44.35 38.73 -8.36
CA SER A 113 -44.90 40.04 -8.72
C SER A 113 -46.09 39.95 -9.65
N ASN A 114 -46.97 40.96 -9.54
CA ASN A 114 -47.98 41.34 -10.53
C ASN A 114 -47.99 42.88 -10.64
N GLU A 115 -49.04 43.45 -11.27
CA GLU A 115 -49.16 44.92 -11.45
C GLU A 115 -49.36 45.69 -10.14
N GLU A 116 -49.87 45.01 -9.08
CA GLU A 116 -50.24 45.67 -7.81
C GLU A 116 -49.32 45.30 -6.64
N SER A 117 -48.45 44.25 -6.77
CA SER A 117 -47.68 43.73 -5.66
C SER A 117 -46.34 43.19 -6.11
N PHE A 118 -45.30 43.38 -5.25
CA PHE A 118 -43.98 42.85 -5.43
C PHE A 118 -43.46 42.31 -4.08
N ALA A 119 -42.97 41.07 -4.12
CA ALA A 119 -42.27 40.46 -2.99
C ALA A 119 -40.97 39.83 -3.48
N GLU A 120 -39.86 39.94 -2.68
CA GLU A 120 -38.58 39.34 -2.98
C GLU A 120 -37.97 38.66 -1.76
N MET A 121 -37.15 37.65 -2.00
CA MET A 121 -36.26 37.07 -1.01
C MET A 121 -34.86 36.86 -1.60
N TYR A 122 -33.84 36.95 -0.77
CA TYR A 122 -32.47 36.67 -1.18
C TYR A 122 -32.14 35.19 -1.11
N ILE A 123 -31.33 34.75 -2.06
CA ILE A 123 -30.82 33.40 -2.17
C ILE A 123 -29.31 33.53 -2.24
N ASN A 124 -28.60 32.83 -1.34
CA ASN A 124 -27.15 32.88 -1.28
C ASN A 124 -26.56 31.46 -1.24
N GLY A 125 -25.37 31.29 -1.85
CA GLY A 125 -24.60 30.06 -1.82
C GLY A 125 -23.16 30.34 -2.17
N GLU A 126 -22.26 29.47 -1.74
CA GLU A 126 -20.81 29.54 -2.02
C GLU A 126 -20.39 28.27 -2.73
N GLY A 127 -19.80 28.41 -3.94
CA GLY A 127 -19.10 27.34 -4.63
C GLY A 127 -17.73 27.18 -4.04
N VAL A 128 -17.32 25.96 -3.69
CA VAL A 128 -16.00 25.66 -3.11
C VAL A 128 -15.32 24.53 -3.86
N SER A 129 -13.99 24.42 -3.70
CA SER A 129 -13.24 23.26 -4.22
C SER A 129 -13.62 21.99 -3.46
N PRO A 130 -13.60 20.82 -4.12
CA PRO A 130 -13.73 19.54 -3.44
C PRO A 130 -12.59 19.33 -2.44
N VAL A 131 -12.82 18.46 -1.46
CA VAL A 131 -11.76 18.03 -0.54
C VAL A 131 -10.68 17.32 -1.33
N SER A 132 -9.46 17.83 -1.27
CA SER A 132 -8.25 17.22 -1.80
C SER A 132 -7.19 17.07 -0.71
N PHE A 133 -6.42 15.98 -0.75
CA PHE A 133 -5.41 15.72 0.28
C PHE A 133 -4.21 14.97 -0.28
N THR A 134 -3.10 15.03 0.44
CA THR A 134 -1.91 14.21 0.21
C THR A 134 -1.68 13.27 1.38
N CYS A 135 -1.12 12.09 1.08
CA CYS A 135 -0.74 11.09 2.05
C CYS A 135 0.69 10.65 1.73
N SER A 136 1.59 10.74 2.69
CA SER A 136 3.01 10.43 2.48
C SER A 136 3.64 9.83 3.73
N PRO A 137 4.47 8.79 3.58
CA PRO A 137 4.74 8.04 2.34
C PRO A 137 3.55 7.16 1.91
N ASN A 138 3.54 6.69 0.67
CA ASN A 138 2.53 5.75 0.16
C ASN A 138 2.88 4.28 0.45
N VAL A 139 4.08 4.03 1.00
CA VAL A 139 4.56 2.73 1.50
C VAL A 139 5.31 2.98 2.80
N LEU A 140 5.00 2.21 3.83
CA LEU A 140 5.72 2.17 5.10
C LEU A 140 6.49 0.85 5.18
N GLU A 141 7.80 0.91 4.93
CA GLU A 141 8.72 -0.22 5.01
C GLU A 141 9.43 -0.21 6.37
N PHE A 142 8.93 -1.00 7.31
CA PHE A 142 9.49 -1.07 8.66
C PHE A 142 10.87 -1.74 8.69
N GLY A 143 11.20 -2.51 7.63
CA GLY A 143 12.45 -3.26 7.56
C GLY A 143 12.48 -4.41 8.57
N MET A 144 13.68 -4.73 9.06
CA MET A 144 13.93 -5.82 9.99
C MET A 144 13.74 -5.33 11.43
N VAL A 145 13.00 -6.11 12.23
CA VAL A 145 12.75 -5.87 13.65
C VAL A 145 12.90 -7.18 14.41
N GLU A 146 13.65 -7.17 15.50
CA GLU A 146 13.88 -8.35 16.33
C GLU A 146 12.56 -8.92 16.89
N GLU A 147 12.53 -10.22 17.12
CA GLU A 147 11.40 -10.89 17.77
C GLU A 147 11.14 -10.29 19.16
N GLY A 148 9.88 -9.94 19.44
CA GLY A 148 9.48 -9.25 20.67
C GLY A 148 9.79 -7.75 20.70
N GLY A 149 10.51 -7.23 19.71
CA GLY A 149 10.74 -5.80 19.50
C GLY A 149 9.61 -5.10 18.74
N TYR A 150 9.81 -3.82 18.49
CA TYR A 150 8.91 -3.05 17.62
C TYR A 150 9.65 -1.91 16.92
N LYS A 151 9.03 -1.40 15.85
CA LYS A 151 9.49 -0.18 15.17
C LYS A 151 8.29 0.69 14.84
N ASP A 152 8.42 1.99 15.08
CA ASP A 152 7.41 2.98 14.76
C ASP A 152 7.81 3.76 13.51
N MET A 153 6.82 4.08 12.68
CA MET A 153 6.96 4.93 11.49
C MET A 153 5.72 5.82 11.33
N ASP A 154 5.93 7.02 10.80
CA ASP A 154 4.91 8.03 10.66
C ASP A 154 4.33 8.06 9.24
N LEU A 155 3.00 8.12 9.17
CA LEU A 155 2.25 8.48 7.98
C LEU A 155 1.72 9.91 8.16
N SER A 156 2.01 10.80 7.22
CA SER A 156 1.49 12.17 7.25
C SER A 156 0.34 12.32 6.25
N VAL A 157 -0.79 12.85 6.71
CA VAL A 157 -1.94 13.20 5.85
C VAL A 157 -2.17 14.69 5.94
N THR A 158 -2.23 15.36 4.79
CA THR A 158 -2.42 16.82 4.68
C THR A 158 -3.67 17.11 3.88
N ASN A 159 -4.64 17.80 4.48
CA ASN A 159 -5.74 18.42 3.74
C ASN A 159 -5.19 19.65 3.01
N ASN A 160 -5.30 19.68 1.68
CA ASN A 160 -4.73 20.76 0.86
C ASN A 160 -5.41 22.09 1.21
N ALA A 161 -4.65 23.17 1.09
CA ALA A 161 -5.11 24.50 1.52
C ALA A 161 -6.29 25.07 0.70
N ASP A 162 -6.46 24.56 -0.53
CA ASP A 162 -7.55 24.93 -1.44
C ASP A 162 -8.84 24.11 -1.23
N SER A 163 -8.84 23.13 -0.33
CA SER A 163 -10.04 22.34 0.00
C SER A 163 -11.13 23.23 0.60
N GLY A 164 -12.36 23.05 0.15
CA GLY A 164 -13.52 23.81 0.64
C GLY A 164 -14.03 23.36 2.00
N PHE A 165 -13.67 22.14 2.43
CA PHE A 165 -14.16 21.51 3.65
C PHE A 165 -13.03 20.82 4.41
N ASP A 166 -13.32 20.47 5.66
CA ASP A 166 -12.48 19.60 6.45
C ASP A 166 -12.39 18.21 5.80
N LEU A 167 -11.20 17.61 5.85
CA LEU A 167 -10.99 16.22 5.48
C LEU A 167 -11.37 15.33 6.67
N GLU A 168 -12.35 14.48 6.46
CA GLU A 168 -12.72 13.41 7.39
C GLU A 168 -12.10 12.11 6.92
N ILE A 169 -11.32 11.44 7.79
CA ILE A 169 -10.62 10.20 7.48
C ILE A 169 -10.78 9.17 8.59
N ASP A 170 -10.94 7.90 8.17
CA ASP A 170 -10.94 6.74 9.04
C ASP A 170 -9.91 5.73 8.55
N PHE A 171 -9.10 5.20 9.47
CA PHE A 171 -8.05 4.24 9.21
C PHE A 171 -8.42 2.86 9.72
N SER A 172 -8.07 1.82 8.96
CA SER A 172 -8.14 0.43 9.43
C SER A 172 -7.03 -0.42 8.84
N VAL A 173 -6.52 -1.36 9.64
CA VAL A 173 -5.57 -2.39 9.22
C VAL A 173 -5.99 -3.73 9.80
N SER A 174 -6.07 -4.77 8.93
CA SER A 174 -6.38 -6.13 9.37
C SER A 174 -5.08 -6.89 9.61
N SER A 175 -4.48 -6.69 10.79
CA SER A 175 -3.23 -7.33 11.19
C SER A 175 -3.08 -7.32 12.72
N SER A 176 -2.46 -8.36 13.25
CA SER A 176 -1.98 -8.37 14.64
C SER A 176 -0.60 -7.73 14.79
N GLU A 177 0.12 -7.53 13.68
CA GLU A 177 1.51 -7.06 13.67
C GLU A 177 1.63 -5.56 13.41
N PHE A 178 0.61 -4.93 12.78
CA PHE A 178 0.55 -3.49 12.58
C PHE A 178 -0.55 -2.88 13.43
N SER A 179 -0.23 -1.81 14.15
CA SER A 179 -1.17 -1.09 15.01
C SER A 179 -0.92 0.42 14.98
N PHE A 180 -1.92 1.18 15.41
CA PHE A 180 -1.77 2.61 15.65
C PHE A 180 -1.16 2.81 17.05
N VAL A 181 -0.09 3.60 17.15
CA VAL A 181 0.65 3.80 18.41
C VAL A 181 -0.23 4.45 19.48
N ASP A 182 -1.06 5.42 19.08
CA ASP A 182 -1.99 6.13 19.95
C ASP A 182 -3.39 5.51 20.02
N GLY A 183 -3.65 4.47 19.21
CA GLY A 183 -4.95 3.81 19.10
C GLY A 183 -6.02 4.64 18.41
N VAL A 184 -5.68 5.84 17.87
CA VAL A 184 -6.64 6.73 17.19
C VAL A 184 -6.77 6.33 15.72
N THR A 185 -7.99 6.07 15.30
CA THR A 185 -8.30 5.58 13.95
C THR A 185 -9.11 6.55 13.10
N SER A 186 -9.49 7.72 13.63
CA SER A 186 -10.22 8.72 12.87
C SER A 186 -9.75 10.13 13.19
N HIS A 187 -9.73 10.99 12.17
CA HIS A 187 -9.31 12.39 12.30
C HIS A 187 -10.15 13.30 11.41
N ILE A 188 -10.29 14.56 11.86
CA ILE A 188 -10.83 15.68 11.08
C ILE A 188 -9.70 16.68 10.88
N ILE A 189 -9.31 16.93 9.64
CA ILE A 189 -8.17 17.77 9.28
C ILE A 189 -8.67 18.99 8.51
N GLN A 190 -8.47 20.19 9.08
CA GLN A 190 -8.85 21.44 8.44
C GLN A 190 -8.03 21.72 7.16
N PRO A 191 -8.55 22.49 6.19
CA PRO A 191 -7.79 22.92 5.02
C PRO A 191 -6.44 23.54 5.38
N GLY A 192 -5.38 23.11 4.70
CA GLY A 192 -4.00 23.54 4.93
C GLY A 192 -3.33 22.97 6.18
N LYS A 193 -3.96 22.03 6.89
CA LYS A 193 -3.38 21.35 8.05
C LYS A 193 -3.00 19.92 7.74
N SER A 194 -2.05 19.40 8.53
CA SER A 194 -1.56 18.02 8.45
C SER A 194 -1.78 17.30 9.79
N GLN A 195 -1.99 15.98 9.67
CA GLN A 195 -2.04 15.05 10.79
C GLN A 195 -0.99 13.98 10.59
N VAL A 196 -0.21 13.69 11.62
CA VAL A 196 0.72 12.56 11.69
C VAL A 196 0.01 11.39 12.35
N ILE A 197 0.12 10.22 11.72
CA ILE A 197 -0.46 8.96 12.17
C ILE A 197 0.71 8.01 12.45
N PRO A 198 1.09 7.83 13.71
CA PRO A 198 2.19 6.94 14.08
C PRO A 198 1.72 5.48 14.03
N MET A 199 2.37 4.70 13.19
CA MET A 199 2.12 3.28 13.00
C MET A 199 3.24 2.46 13.63
N ARG A 200 2.89 1.37 14.30
CA ARG A 200 3.82 0.40 14.90
C ARG A 200 3.80 -0.92 14.17
N TYR A 201 4.97 -1.47 13.93
CA TYR A 201 5.18 -2.85 13.53
C TYR A 201 5.79 -3.64 14.68
N SER A 202 5.15 -4.76 15.06
CA SER A 202 5.63 -5.73 16.06
C SER A 202 5.57 -7.12 15.43
N PRO A 203 6.69 -7.72 15.02
CA PRO A 203 6.70 -8.96 14.27
C PRO A 203 6.22 -10.15 15.10
N THR A 204 5.39 -11.00 14.49
CA THR A 204 4.98 -12.32 14.99
C THR A 204 5.19 -13.41 13.96
N THR A 205 5.42 -13.03 12.70
CA THR A 205 5.76 -13.91 11.58
C THR A 205 7.03 -13.42 10.88
N THR A 206 7.67 -14.29 10.10
CA THR A 206 8.97 -14.01 9.47
C THR A 206 8.93 -12.83 8.50
N SER A 207 7.84 -12.65 7.80
CA SER A 207 7.60 -11.47 6.96
C SER A 207 6.12 -11.21 6.79
N VAL A 208 5.74 -9.95 6.68
CA VAL A 208 4.35 -9.55 6.52
C VAL A 208 4.22 -8.34 5.61
N THR A 209 3.23 -8.39 4.73
CA THR A 209 2.79 -7.23 3.94
C THR A 209 1.28 -7.09 4.09
N LYS A 210 0.81 -5.90 4.44
CA LYS A 210 -0.61 -5.57 4.63
C LYS A 210 -0.94 -4.24 3.97
N GLN A 211 -2.24 -3.97 3.87
CA GLN A 211 -2.75 -2.68 3.42
C GLN A 211 -3.38 -1.94 4.59
N LEU A 212 -2.93 -0.73 4.82
CA LEU A 212 -3.66 0.26 5.60
C LEU A 212 -4.75 0.83 4.69
N ILE A 213 -5.99 0.74 5.12
CA ILE A 213 -7.17 1.25 4.42
C ILE A 213 -7.51 2.62 4.98
N ILE A 214 -7.70 3.60 4.11
CA ILE A 214 -8.05 4.98 4.45
C ILE A 214 -9.37 5.31 3.77
N ASN A 215 -10.47 5.36 4.54
CA ASN A 215 -11.72 5.91 4.08
C ASN A 215 -11.71 7.43 4.27
N HIS A 216 -12.32 8.16 3.35
CA HIS A 216 -12.30 9.62 3.36
C HIS A 216 -13.50 10.23 2.64
N ASN A 217 -13.78 11.52 2.89
CA ASN A 217 -14.88 12.27 2.28
C ASN A 217 -14.51 13.00 0.97
N SER A 218 -13.31 12.82 0.43
CA SER A 218 -12.91 13.44 -0.84
C SER A 218 -13.69 12.84 -2.02
N SER A 219 -14.33 13.69 -2.82
CA SER A 219 -15.04 13.30 -4.06
C SER A 219 -14.12 13.13 -5.28
N VAL A 220 -12.85 13.58 -5.18
CA VAL A 220 -11.87 13.57 -6.28
C VAL A 220 -10.79 12.50 -6.15
N LYS A 221 -10.79 11.74 -5.07
CA LYS A 221 -9.86 10.60 -4.86
C LYS A 221 -10.61 9.29 -4.77
N THR A 222 -9.91 8.21 -5.16
CA THR A 222 -10.46 6.85 -4.99
C THR A 222 -10.62 6.53 -3.51
N ASN A 223 -11.83 6.15 -3.12
CA ASN A 223 -12.15 5.74 -1.75
C ASN A 223 -12.51 4.24 -1.72
N PRO A 224 -11.87 3.40 -0.88
CA PRO A 224 -10.79 3.78 0.03
C PRO A 224 -9.43 3.95 -0.67
N MET A 225 -8.59 4.83 -0.12
CA MET A 225 -7.16 4.89 -0.44
C MET A 225 -6.42 3.80 0.33
N LYS A 226 -5.28 3.32 -0.22
CA LYS A 226 -4.49 2.25 0.39
C LYS A 226 -3.03 2.66 0.51
N VAL A 227 -2.41 2.33 1.65
CA VAL A 227 -0.97 2.45 1.91
C VAL A 227 -0.43 1.07 2.22
N THR A 228 0.66 0.68 1.57
CA THR A 228 1.31 -0.61 1.83
C THR A 228 2.16 -0.52 3.09
N LEU A 229 2.00 -1.51 3.96
CA LEU A 229 2.81 -1.72 5.16
C LEU A 229 3.59 -3.02 4.97
N SER A 230 4.91 -3.00 5.21
CA SER A 230 5.74 -4.21 5.16
C SER A 230 6.76 -4.22 6.30
N GLY A 231 7.03 -5.42 6.81
CA GLY A 231 8.02 -5.64 7.84
C GLY A 231 8.54 -7.08 7.84
N ILE A 232 9.71 -7.27 8.39
CA ILE A 232 10.43 -8.55 8.47
C ILE A 232 10.83 -8.77 9.92
N MET A 233 10.62 -9.98 10.44
CA MET A 233 11.19 -10.40 11.72
C MET A 233 12.66 -10.69 11.51
N ASP A 234 13.53 -10.03 12.27
CA ASP A 234 14.96 -10.28 12.22
C ASP A 234 15.31 -11.61 12.90
N LYS A 235 15.87 -12.53 12.13
CA LYS A 235 16.33 -13.85 12.55
C LYS A 235 17.85 -14.00 12.51
N THR A 236 18.59 -12.91 12.34
CA THR A 236 20.06 -12.93 12.23
C THR A 236 20.70 -13.66 13.41
N THR A 237 20.28 -13.35 14.64
CA THR A 237 20.84 -13.97 15.86
C THR A 237 20.52 -15.47 15.92
N ASP A 238 19.31 -15.87 15.57
CA ASP A 238 18.91 -17.29 15.55
C ASP A 238 19.71 -18.09 14.51
N ILE A 239 19.92 -17.51 13.32
CA ILE A 239 20.69 -18.11 12.24
C ILE A 239 22.16 -18.29 12.66
N ILE A 240 22.78 -17.23 13.20
CA ILE A 240 24.17 -17.26 13.65
C ILE A 240 24.36 -18.29 14.77
N SER A 241 23.43 -18.34 15.73
CA SER A 241 23.48 -19.34 16.81
C SER A 241 23.40 -20.76 16.25
N ALA A 242 22.45 -21.04 15.36
CA ALA A 242 22.30 -22.37 14.76
C ALA A 242 23.51 -22.77 13.90
N ILE A 243 24.19 -21.83 13.21
CA ILE A 243 25.42 -22.07 12.48
C ILE A 243 26.54 -22.43 13.46
N SER A 244 26.72 -21.67 14.56
CA SER A 244 27.71 -21.94 15.59
C SER A 244 27.51 -23.32 16.22
N ASP A 245 26.28 -23.64 16.64
CA ASP A 245 25.92 -24.94 17.21
C ASP A 245 26.16 -26.08 16.19
N GLY A 246 25.95 -25.82 14.92
CA GLY A 246 26.23 -26.76 13.83
C GLY A 246 27.71 -27.07 13.70
N TRP A 247 28.58 -26.06 13.72
CA TRP A 247 30.03 -26.27 13.67
C TRP A 247 30.58 -26.92 14.96
N ASP A 248 30.09 -26.52 16.13
CA ASP A 248 30.43 -27.15 17.39
C ASP A 248 30.12 -28.65 17.40
N ALA A 249 28.91 -29.04 16.94
CA ALA A 249 28.54 -30.46 16.80
C ALA A 249 29.43 -31.18 15.77
N PHE A 250 29.76 -30.54 14.64
CA PHE A 250 30.64 -31.08 13.59
C PHE A 250 32.04 -31.39 14.14
N GLU A 251 32.67 -30.44 14.83
CA GLU A 251 33.99 -30.58 15.43
C GLU A 251 34.02 -31.67 16.48
N ASN A 252 32.92 -31.89 17.22
CA ASN A 252 32.70 -32.97 18.16
C ASN A 252 32.35 -34.32 17.47
N SER A 253 32.34 -34.38 16.14
CA SER A 253 31.96 -35.57 15.33
C SER A 253 30.51 -36.02 15.47
N ASP A 254 29.63 -35.19 16.00
CA ASP A 254 28.17 -35.38 15.96
C ASP A 254 27.61 -34.80 14.65
N TYR A 255 27.82 -35.53 13.54
CA TYR A 255 27.45 -35.06 12.21
C TYR A 255 25.95 -34.98 12.02
N SER A 256 25.17 -35.84 12.69
CA SER A 256 23.69 -35.80 12.67
C SER A 256 23.14 -34.57 13.38
N GLY A 257 23.66 -34.29 14.57
CA GLY A 257 23.35 -33.06 15.32
C GLY A 257 23.74 -31.82 14.52
N SER A 258 24.92 -31.82 13.94
CA SER A 258 25.45 -30.79 13.05
C SER A 258 24.53 -30.52 11.87
N SER A 259 24.15 -31.56 11.12
CA SER A 259 23.24 -31.46 9.97
C SER A 259 21.89 -30.86 10.40
N SER A 260 21.39 -31.23 11.57
CA SER A 260 20.13 -30.72 12.12
C SER A 260 20.20 -29.22 12.44
N GLN A 261 21.27 -28.74 13.05
CA GLN A 261 21.48 -27.34 13.39
C GLN A 261 21.64 -26.48 12.11
N PHE A 262 22.45 -26.92 11.16
CA PHE A 262 22.56 -26.24 9.88
C PHE A 262 21.22 -26.21 9.13
N GLN A 263 20.40 -27.25 9.23
CA GLN A 263 19.04 -27.24 8.62
C GLN A 263 18.13 -26.18 9.27
N ILE A 264 18.23 -25.98 10.60
CA ILE A 264 17.52 -24.90 11.30
C ILE A 264 17.99 -23.55 10.74
N ALA A 265 19.30 -23.33 10.63
CA ALA A 265 19.85 -22.10 10.08
C ALA A 265 19.38 -21.84 8.63
N VAL A 266 19.41 -22.85 7.77
CA VAL A 266 18.92 -22.78 6.37
C VAL A 266 17.44 -22.44 6.33
N ASN A 267 16.62 -23.03 7.21
CA ASN A 267 15.18 -22.75 7.25
C ASN A 267 14.90 -21.28 7.59
N PHE A 268 15.57 -20.71 8.57
CA PHE A 268 15.46 -19.29 8.90
C PHE A 268 16.01 -18.40 7.77
N ALA A 269 17.17 -18.73 7.23
CA ALA A 269 17.83 -17.92 6.20
C ALA A 269 17.08 -17.92 4.85
N ASN A 270 16.32 -18.96 4.54
CA ASN A 270 15.48 -19.00 3.32
C ASN A 270 14.29 -18.04 3.35
N THR A 271 14.02 -17.36 4.45
CA THR A 271 12.88 -16.44 4.58
C THR A 271 13.09 -15.13 3.86
N HIS A 272 14.34 -14.71 3.63
CA HIS A 272 14.65 -13.45 2.96
C HIS A 272 16.06 -13.44 2.37
N GLU A 273 16.25 -12.83 1.20
CA GLU A 273 17.56 -12.69 0.50
C GLU A 273 18.64 -11.95 1.32
N PHE A 274 18.24 -11.13 2.29
CA PHE A 274 19.16 -10.46 3.22
C PHE A 274 20.08 -11.44 3.94
N TYR A 275 19.61 -12.68 4.14
CA TYR A 275 20.36 -13.74 4.82
C TYR A 275 21.21 -14.63 3.88
N ASP A 276 21.32 -14.29 2.59
CA ASP A 276 21.97 -15.16 1.60
C ASP A 276 23.42 -15.54 1.98
N SER A 277 24.16 -14.63 2.62
CA SER A 277 25.52 -14.95 3.09
C SER A 277 25.53 -16.01 4.21
N LEU A 278 24.64 -15.87 5.19
CA LEU A 278 24.46 -16.84 6.28
C LEU A 278 23.88 -18.16 5.75
N ASN A 279 22.97 -18.08 4.77
CA ASN A 279 22.40 -19.26 4.11
C ASN A 279 23.47 -20.05 3.35
N ALA A 280 24.37 -19.35 2.67
CA ALA A 280 25.53 -19.99 2.00
C ALA A 280 26.37 -20.76 3.00
N GLU A 281 26.72 -20.17 4.13
CA GLU A 281 27.52 -20.79 5.18
C GLU A 281 26.82 -22.00 5.81
N ALA A 282 25.54 -21.83 6.20
CA ALA A 282 24.72 -22.93 6.75
C ALA A 282 24.58 -24.10 5.75
N THR A 283 24.40 -23.80 4.47
CA THR A 283 24.28 -24.81 3.41
C THR A 283 25.60 -25.57 3.22
N VAL A 284 26.76 -24.88 3.27
CA VAL A 284 28.10 -25.50 3.21
C VAL A 284 28.33 -26.37 4.44
N GLY A 285 28.01 -25.89 5.63
CA GLY A 285 28.14 -26.67 6.87
C GLY A 285 27.30 -27.95 6.82
N ARG A 286 26.04 -27.86 6.37
CA ARG A 286 25.17 -29.03 6.19
C ARG A 286 25.77 -30.01 5.15
N GLY A 287 26.34 -29.50 4.07
CA GLY A 287 27.01 -30.29 3.05
C GLY A 287 28.21 -31.10 3.61
N TRP A 288 28.99 -30.49 4.47
CA TRP A 288 30.08 -31.17 5.16
C TRP A 288 29.58 -32.23 6.15
N ALA A 289 28.58 -31.88 6.99
CA ALA A 289 27.97 -32.84 7.91
C ALA A 289 27.39 -34.05 7.16
N SER A 290 26.61 -33.83 6.08
CA SER A 290 26.07 -34.89 5.23
C SER A 290 27.20 -35.78 4.62
N SER A 291 28.29 -35.16 4.16
CA SER A 291 29.42 -35.89 3.57
C SER A 291 30.10 -36.80 4.61
N PHE A 292 30.28 -36.37 5.85
CA PHE A 292 30.84 -37.20 6.92
C PHE A 292 29.88 -38.28 7.43
N GLU A 293 28.54 -38.09 7.23
CA GLU A 293 27.53 -39.17 7.37
C GLU A 293 27.49 -40.14 6.18
N ARG A 294 28.39 -39.97 5.19
CA ARG A 294 28.47 -40.73 3.94
C ARG A 294 27.27 -40.49 2.98
N ASN A 295 26.51 -39.45 3.20
CA ASN A 295 25.51 -38.96 2.24
C ASN A 295 26.22 -37.99 1.25
N TYR A 296 27.09 -38.53 0.39
CA TYR A 296 27.89 -37.73 -0.53
C TYR A 296 27.07 -37.01 -1.60
N TYR A 297 25.90 -37.54 -2.01
CA TYR A 297 24.94 -36.83 -2.90
C TYR A 297 24.34 -35.60 -2.24
N GLY A 298 23.92 -35.72 -0.98
CA GLY A 298 23.44 -34.60 -0.19
C GLY A 298 24.49 -33.50 -0.04
N GLY A 299 25.72 -33.92 0.33
CA GLY A 299 26.85 -32.98 0.44
C GLY A 299 27.17 -32.28 -0.86
N TYR A 300 27.31 -33.04 -1.97
CA TYR A 300 27.57 -32.48 -3.30
C TYR A 300 26.49 -31.48 -3.74
N TYR A 301 25.21 -31.80 -3.49
CA TYR A 301 24.09 -30.92 -3.80
C TYR A 301 24.17 -29.60 -3.02
N ASP A 302 24.45 -29.65 -1.72
CA ASP A 302 24.56 -28.48 -0.84
C ASP A 302 25.73 -27.58 -1.25
N PHE A 303 26.91 -28.14 -1.53
CA PHE A 303 28.05 -27.38 -2.03
C PHE A 303 27.77 -26.70 -3.36
N SER A 304 27.12 -27.42 -4.30
CA SER A 304 26.73 -26.87 -5.59
C SER A 304 25.71 -25.75 -5.43
N THR A 305 24.69 -25.96 -4.58
CA THR A 305 23.67 -24.94 -4.29
C THR A 305 24.30 -23.69 -3.71
N SER A 306 25.22 -23.82 -2.76
CA SER A 306 25.89 -22.67 -2.17
C SER A 306 26.68 -21.85 -3.18
N LEU A 307 27.44 -22.53 -4.05
CA LEU A 307 28.25 -21.87 -5.07
C LEU A 307 27.44 -21.25 -6.20
N ASP A 308 26.31 -21.86 -6.57
CA ASP A 308 25.49 -21.41 -7.70
C ASP A 308 24.46 -20.36 -7.27
N LYS A 309 23.65 -20.68 -6.23
CA LYS A 309 22.54 -19.81 -5.78
C LYS A 309 23.04 -18.57 -5.03
N PHE A 310 24.06 -18.73 -4.17
CA PHE A 310 24.56 -17.67 -3.32
C PHE A 310 25.87 -17.05 -3.81
N ASN A 311 26.22 -17.25 -5.09
CA ASN A 311 27.50 -16.82 -5.65
C ASN A 311 27.89 -15.36 -5.38
N ALA A 312 26.93 -14.44 -5.34
CA ALA A 312 27.17 -13.03 -5.07
C ALA A 312 27.33 -12.70 -3.57
N ALA A 313 26.79 -13.54 -2.69
CA ALA A 313 26.72 -13.28 -1.24
C ALA A 313 27.69 -14.13 -0.41
N ILE A 314 28.16 -15.27 -0.98
CA ILE A 314 29.06 -16.21 -0.27
C ILE A 314 30.40 -15.57 0.07
N SER A 315 30.84 -15.70 1.31
CA SER A 315 32.14 -15.22 1.73
C SER A 315 33.29 -16.02 1.07
N ASP A 316 34.52 -15.44 0.99
CA ASP A 316 35.67 -16.11 0.39
C ASP A 316 36.00 -17.41 1.11
N ASN A 317 35.99 -17.46 2.45
CA ASN A 317 36.27 -18.66 3.22
C ASN A 317 35.21 -19.74 2.97
N THR A 318 33.92 -19.39 3.08
CA THR A 318 32.80 -20.30 2.80
C THR A 318 32.86 -20.84 1.37
N ARG A 319 33.29 -20.01 0.41
CA ARG A 319 33.51 -20.42 -0.99
C ARG A 319 34.58 -21.45 -1.12
N LEU A 320 35.73 -21.29 -0.43
CA LEU A 320 36.82 -22.25 -0.44
C LEU A 320 36.38 -23.59 0.15
N ASP A 321 35.64 -23.57 1.25
CA ASP A 321 35.08 -24.75 1.91
C ASP A 321 34.05 -25.47 1.01
N ALA A 322 33.22 -24.71 0.32
CA ALA A 322 32.26 -25.25 -0.66
C ALA A 322 32.96 -25.90 -1.87
N LEU A 323 34.04 -25.28 -2.40
CA LEU A 323 34.81 -25.81 -3.52
C LEU A 323 35.52 -27.10 -3.12
N ALA A 324 36.12 -27.15 -1.91
CA ALA A 324 36.74 -28.35 -1.38
C ALA A 324 35.75 -29.51 -1.24
N GLY A 325 34.61 -29.22 -0.60
CA GLY A 325 33.55 -30.22 -0.45
C GLY A 325 32.99 -30.69 -1.79
N LYS A 326 32.75 -29.77 -2.74
CA LYS A 326 32.27 -30.11 -4.10
C LYS A 326 33.29 -30.97 -4.87
N ALA A 327 34.58 -30.69 -4.74
CA ALA A 327 35.64 -31.50 -5.36
C ALA A 327 35.65 -32.92 -4.81
N ILE A 328 35.64 -33.08 -3.50
CA ILE A 328 35.72 -34.37 -2.81
C ILE A 328 34.42 -35.17 -3.01
N ALA A 329 33.26 -34.59 -2.70
CA ALA A 329 31.97 -35.26 -2.82
C ALA A 329 31.63 -35.55 -4.28
N GLY A 330 31.90 -34.62 -5.21
CA GLY A 330 31.66 -34.76 -6.63
C GLY A 330 32.39 -35.97 -7.22
N ARG A 331 33.65 -36.20 -6.83
CA ARG A 331 34.39 -37.41 -7.18
C ARG A 331 33.68 -38.67 -6.66
N LEU A 332 33.23 -38.67 -5.42
CA LEU A 332 32.58 -39.82 -4.78
C LEU A 332 31.22 -40.19 -5.39
N VAL A 333 30.56 -39.21 -5.98
CA VAL A 333 29.26 -39.44 -6.71
C VAL A 333 29.40 -39.50 -8.21
N ASN A 334 30.65 -39.63 -8.73
CA ASN A 334 31.02 -39.73 -10.14
C ASN A 334 30.74 -38.47 -10.98
N GLU A 335 30.56 -37.32 -10.36
CA GLU A 335 30.48 -36.00 -11.00
C GLU A 335 31.87 -35.44 -11.32
N TYR A 336 32.69 -36.23 -12.05
CA TYR A 336 34.11 -35.98 -12.25
C TYR A 336 34.41 -34.62 -12.88
N GLY A 337 33.65 -34.18 -13.89
CA GLY A 337 33.86 -32.87 -14.52
C GLY A 337 33.67 -31.70 -13.53
N ASN A 338 32.64 -31.79 -12.70
CA ASN A 338 32.39 -30.78 -11.65
C ASN A 338 33.43 -30.83 -10.54
N SER A 339 33.89 -32.04 -10.15
CA SER A 339 35.00 -32.25 -9.20
C SER A 339 36.30 -31.60 -9.71
N ILE A 340 36.64 -31.82 -10.99
CA ILE A 340 37.83 -31.21 -11.60
C ILE A 340 37.77 -29.69 -11.56
N ASN A 341 36.64 -29.09 -12.00
CA ASN A 341 36.47 -27.64 -12.03
C ASN A 341 36.58 -27.03 -10.62
N ALA A 342 35.94 -27.64 -9.63
CA ALA A 342 35.94 -27.16 -8.26
C ALA A 342 37.35 -27.25 -7.65
N ALA A 343 38.07 -28.37 -7.87
CA ALA A 343 39.45 -28.55 -7.38
C ALA A 343 40.42 -27.56 -8.01
N ILE A 344 40.35 -27.33 -9.33
CA ILE A 344 41.21 -26.35 -10.03
C ILE A 344 40.94 -24.96 -9.48
N ASP A 345 39.67 -24.54 -9.36
CA ASP A 345 39.29 -23.20 -8.84
C ASP A 345 39.84 -23.04 -7.41
N LEU A 346 39.58 -23.99 -6.53
CA LEU A 346 40.09 -23.93 -5.16
C LEU A 346 41.63 -23.80 -5.12
N LEU A 347 42.36 -24.71 -5.76
CA LEU A 347 43.82 -24.76 -5.71
C LEU A 347 44.48 -23.54 -6.36
N SER A 348 43.81 -22.88 -7.32
CA SER A 348 44.23 -21.61 -7.88
C SER A 348 44.08 -20.44 -6.93
N ARG A 349 43.06 -20.47 -6.07
CA ARG A 349 42.82 -19.42 -5.03
C ARG A 349 43.63 -19.64 -3.78
N LYS A 350 43.76 -20.90 -3.34
CA LYS A 350 44.42 -21.29 -2.08
C LYS A 350 45.12 -22.63 -2.26
N ALA A 351 46.38 -22.60 -2.68
CA ALA A 351 47.18 -23.80 -2.97
C ALA A 351 47.49 -24.64 -1.72
N ASP A 352 47.50 -24.02 -0.55
CA ASP A 352 47.73 -24.60 0.77
C ASP A 352 46.45 -24.68 1.62
N TYR A 353 45.28 -24.86 0.97
CA TYR A 353 44.00 -24.93 1.65
C TYR A 353 43.98 -25.93 2.79
N GLN A 354 43.38 -25.54 3.90
CA GLN A 354 43.10 -26.41 5.03
C GLN A 354 41.70 -26.08 5.57
N PHE A 355 40.86 -27.08 5.78
CA PHE A 355 39.52 -26.91 6.33
C PHE A 355 39.61 -26.62 7.81
N SER A 356 39.13 -25.43 8.25
CA SER A 356 39.28 -24.94 9.61
C SER A 356 38.58 -25.82 10.65
N HIS A 357 37.39 -26.36 10.31
CA HIS A 357 36.58 -27.19 11.23
C HIS A 357 37.04 -28.65 11.30
N LYS A 358 37.94 -29.10 10.41
CA LYS A 358 38.54 -30.43 10.44
C LYS A 358 39.86 -30.41 9.68
N THR A 359 40.94 -30.12 10.40
CA THR A 359 42.29 -29.90 9.84
C THR A 359 42.92 -31.13 9.15
N SER A 360 42.33 -32.32 9.34
CA SER A 360 42.71 -33.52 8.59
C SER A 360 42.18 -33.50 7.14
N VAL A 361 41.34 -32.53 6.77
CA VAL A 361 40.92 -32.29 5.37
C VAL A 361 41.71 -31.09 4.86
N ASP A 362 42.56 -31.31 3.88
CA ASP A 362 43.44 -30.26 3.36
C ASP A 362 43.55 -30.30 1.80
N TYR A 363 44.44 -29.47 1.28
CA TYR A 363 44.70 -29.37 -0.16
C TYR A 363 45.12 -30.69 -0.80
N LYS A 364 45.66 -31.67 -0.03
CA LYS A 364 46.07 -32.97 -0.55
C LYS A 364 44.86 -33.83 -0.88
N ASP A 365 43.83 -33.81 -0.03
CA ASP A 365 42.55 -34.50 -0.30
C ASP A 365 41.87 -33.95 -1.57
N VAL A 366 41.90 -32.62 -1.71
CA VAL A 366 41.37 -31.96 -2.91
C VAL A 366 42.16 -32.34 -4.16
N ARG A 367 43.50 -32.30 -4.08
CA ARG A 367 44.38 -32.69 -5.20
C ARG A 367 44.25 -34.17 -5.53
N MET A 368 44.14 -35.06 -4.52
CA MET A 368 43.86 -36.48 -4.75
C MET A 368 42.49 -36.69 -5.45
N SER A 369 41.47 -35.91 -5.05
CA SER A 369 40.15 -35.95 -5.75
C SER A 369 40.26 -35.46 -7.19
N LEU A 370 41.09 -34.47 -7.49
CA LEU A 370 41.40 -33.99 -8.83
C LEU A 370 42.10 -35.07 -9.65
N ILE A 371 43.11 -35.72 -9.11
CA ILE A 371 43.85 -36.80 -9.74
C ILE A 371 42.95 -37.97 -10.12
N GLN A 372 42.15 -38.42 -9.15
CA GLN A 372 41.21 -39.52 -9.36
C GLN A 372 40.10 -39.16 -10.36
N SER A 373 39.64 -37.91 -10.41
CA SER A 373 38.65 -37.45 -11.39
C SER A 373 39.23 -37.37 -12.79
N TYR A 374 40.47 -36.88 -12.97
CA TYR A 374 41.19 -36.92 -14.23
C TYR A 374 41.38 -38.35 -14.70
N TYR A 375 41.81 -39.25 -13.81
CA TYR A 375 42.00 -40.67 -14.16
C TYR A 375 40.71 -41.31 -14.67
N ASN A 376 39.60 -41.11 -13.96
CA ASN A 376 38.27 -41.66 -14.33
C ASN A 376 37.69 -41.07 -15.63
N THR A 377 38.17 -39.89 -16.04
CA THR A 377 37.76 -39.28 -17.34
C THR A 377 38.74 -39.57 -18.48
N GLY A 378 39.79 -40.39 -18.24
CA GLY A 378 40.81 -40.77 -19.24
C GLY A 378 41.86 -39.67 -19.48
N MET A 379 41.92 -38.65 -18.66
CA MET A 379 42.91 -37.55 -18.73
C MET A 379 44.18 -37.94 -17.96
N PHE A 380 44.87 -38.98 -18.46
CA PHE A 380 46.00 -39.60 -17.73
C PHE A 380 47.23 -38.70 -17.62
N THR A 381 47.46 -37.83 -18.60
CA THR A 381 48.56 -36.87 -18.58
C THR A 381 48.36 -35.82 -17.48
N GLU A 382 47.16 -35.28 -17.37
CA GLU A 382 46.77 -34.33 -16.35
C GLU A 382 46.81 -34.96 -14.95
N ALA A 383 46.33 -36.21 -14.82
CA ALA A 383 46.41 -36.99 -13.59
C ALA A 383 47.87 -37.21 -13.14
N ALA A 384 48.77 -37.63 -14.03
CA ALA A 384 50.18 -37.82 -13.73
C ALA A 384 50.86 -36.50 -13.34
N THR A 385 50.55 -35.42 -14.03
CA THR A 385 51.05 -34.06 -13.67
C THR A 385 50.62 -33.64 -12.25
N GLN A 386 49.41 -33.95 -11.85
CA GLN A 386 48.93 -33.63 -10.48
C GLN A 386 49.57 -34.58 -9.43
N MET A 387 49.82 -35.83 -9.83
CA MET A 387 50.59 -36.80 -9.01
C MET A 387 51.99 -36.29 -8.74
N ASP A 388 52.71 -35.77 -9.74
CA ASP A 388 54.05 -35.19 -9.58
C ASP A 388 54.08 -34.03 -8.58
N LEU A 389 52.99 -33.23 -8.52
CA LEU A 389 52.86 -32.16 -7.55
C LEU A 389 52.54 -32.66 -6.12
N LEU A 390 51.83 -33.79 -6.01
CA LEU A 390 51.45 -34.35 -4.70
C LEU A 390 52.50 -35.27 -4.11
N ASP A 391 53.21 -36.02 -4.97
CA ASP A 391 54.26 -36.96 -4.61
C ASP A 391 55.55 -36.68 -5.41
N PRO A 392 56.25 -35.57 -5.15
CA PRO A 392 57.44 -35.16 -5.90
C PRO A 392 58.62 -36.09 -5.73
N ALA A 393 58.65 -36.93 -4.70
CA ALA A 393 59.73 -37.88 -4.44
C ALA A 393 59.74 -39.02 -5.47
N ASN A 394 58.55 -39.34 -6.05
CA ASN A 394 58.42 -40.42 -7.04
C ASN A 394 58.13 -39.90 -8.47
N ALA A 395 58.29 -38.58 -8.69
CA ALA A 395 58.14 -37.97 -10.00
C ALA A 395 59.29 -38.30 -10.94
N PRO A 396 59.06 -38.42 -12.28
CA PRO A 396 57.76 -38.28 -12.96
C PRO A 396 56.90 -39.55 -12.91
N HIS A 397 55.59 -39.36 -12.67
CA HIS A 397 54.65 -40.49 -12.70
C HIS A 397 54.30 -40.91 -14.16
N SER A 398 54.04 -42.20 -14.35
CA SER A 398 53.66 -42.74 -15.65
C SER A 398 52.31 -42.29 -16.12
N THR A 399 52.13 -42.04 -17.40
CA THR A 399 50.84 -41.82 -18.05
C THR A 399 50.18 -43.14 -18.53
N ASP A 400 50.86 -44.31 -18.36
CA ASP A 400 50.21 -45.61 -18.59
C ASP A 400 49.09 -45.82 -17.56
N PRO A 401 47.88 -46.14 -17.97
CA PRO A 401 46.73 -46.22 -17.06
C PRO A 401 46.92 -47.20 -15.90
N SER A 402 47.56 -48.34 -16.16
CA SER A 402 47.75 -49.40 -15.16
C SER A 402 48.78 -49.00 -14.09
N LEU A 403 49.92 -48.41 -14.54
CA LEU A 403 50.99 -47.95 -13.65
C LEU A 403 50.54 -46.74 -12.86
N LEU A 404 49.80 -45.80 -13.49
CA LEU A 404 49.28 -44.63 -12.83
C LEU A 404 48.20 -45.02 -11.79
N LEU A 405 47.32 -45.99 -12.07
CA LEU A 405 46.35 -46.44 -11.08
C LEU A 405 47.02 -47.02 -9.85
N ALA A 406 48.08 -47.85 -10.05
CA ALA A 406 48.83 -48.41 -8.93
C ALA A 406 49.50 -47.33 -8.04
N ALA A 407 50.04 -46.29 -8.69
CA ALA A 407 50.63 -45.16 -7.96
C ALA A 407 49.56 -44.37 -7.18
N ILE A 408 48.38 -44.08 -7.81
CA ILE A 408 47.24 -43.40 -7.17
C ILE A 408 46.76 -44.19 -5.94
N GLN A 409 46.61 -45.53 -6.08
CA GLN A 409 46.17 -46.39 -4.98
C GLN A 409 47.16 -46.41 -3.83
N ALA A 410 48.47 -46.52 -4.12
CA ALA A 410 49.52 -46.50 -3.12
C ALA A 410 49.53 -45.18 -2.33
N LEU A 411 49.45 -44.04 -3.03
CA LEU A 411 49.47 -42.75 -2.40
C LEU A 411 48.18 -42.46 -1.58
N SER A 412 47.02 -42.86 -2.10
CA SER A 412 45.72 -42.72 -1.39
C SER A 412 45.68 -43.45 -0.05
N GLY A 413 46.42 -44.55 0.09
CA GLY A 413 46.50 -45.32 1.32
C GLY A 413 47.47 -44.74 2.37
N SER A 414 48.23 -43.71 1.98
CA SER A 414 49.25 -43.07 2.85
C SER A 414 48.95 -41.63 3.22
N LEU A 415 47.93 -41.00 2.60
CA LEU A 415 47.40 -39.70 2.94
C LEU A 415 46.35 -39.80 4.04
#